data_7decf43e9f23519baaaa739e23aa082b
#
_entry.id   7decf43e9f23519baaaa739e23aa082b
#
_cell.length_a   1.000
_cell.length_b   1.000
_cell.length_c   1.000
_cell.angle_alpha   90.00
_cell.angle_beta   90.00
_cell.angle_gamma   90.00
#
_symmetry.space_group_name_H-M   'P 1'
#
loop_
_entity.id
_entity.type
_entity.pdbx_description
1 polymer ?
#
loop_
_entity_poly.entity_id
_entity_poly.type
_entity_poly.pdbx_seq_one_letter_code
_entity_poly.pdbx_strand_id
1 'polypeptide(L)'
;MSFDVRPAEIFGLLGPNGSGKTTMFRILSTLMLPSSGRALIQGFDVAQNPAAVRRQIGVVFQAPSIDVKLTARENLIHVAHLYGIHGRQQRIRVDEMLKRVSLDDRANDRAETFSGGMQRRLELAKGLLHHPSVLLLDEPTTGLDPGARRDLWQYLQVLRDQEGVTVIVTTHLMEEAEKCDRLAILSHGNLVALGTPAELKSEIGGDVVMLESANAESLAARVQQRFGLPTRVLGNHVRVEREAGHRFVTDVVEAFPGEIDAVSIAKPTLEDVFIHRTGHRFWNEDEAALAEQAASQKKKKH
;
A
#
# COMPACT_ATOMS: atom_id res chain seq x y z
N MET A 1 4.58 -15.30 -8.63
CA MET A 1 3.55 -14.31 -9.02
C MET A 1 3.95 -13.61 -10.31
N SER A 2 2.96 -13.16 -11.12
CA SER A 2 3.21 -12.38 -12.35
C SER A 2 2.13 -11.32 -12.48
N PHE A 3 2.51 -10.09 -12.76
CA PHE A 3 1.62 -8.97 -13.08
C PHE A 3 2.40 -7.91 -13.86
N ASP A 4 1.68 -6.96 -14.43
CA ASP A 4 2.21 -5.79 -15.12
C ASP A 4 1.71 -4.50 -14.46
N VAL A 5 2.48 -3.44 -14.63
CA VAL A 5 2.13 -2.07 -14.25
C VAL A 5 2.14 -1.22 -15.51
N ARG A 6 1.04 -0.49 -15.73
CA ARG A 6 0.87 0.34 -16.93
C ARG A 6 1.61 1.68 -16.78
N PRO A 7 2.04 2.29 -17.88
CA PRO A 7 2.57 3.64 -17.81
C PRO A 7 1.53 4.63 -17.26
N ALA A 8 2.00 5.61 -16.50
CA ALA A 8 1.18 6.68 -15.92
C ALA A 8 -0.02 6.16 -15.11
N GLU A 9 0.20 5.15 -14.25
CA GLU A 9 -0.78 4.72 -13.25
C GLU A 9 -0.16 4.77 -11.85
N ILE A 10 -1.01 4.91 -10.83
CA ILE A 10 -0.66 4.66 -9.43
C ILE A 10 -1.04 3.22 -9.12
N PHE A 11 -0.05 2.37 -8.96
CA PHE A 11 -0.22 0.95 -8.69
C PHE A 11 0.10 0.62 -7.23
N GLY A 12 -0.86 0.01 -6.53
CA GLY A 12 -0.74 -0.38 -5.13
C GLY A 12 -0.26 -1.82 -4.95
N LEU A 13 0.70 -2.03 -4.06
CA LEU A 13 1.03 -3.35 -3.49
C LEU A 13 0.43 -3.39 -2.09
N LEU A 14 -0.77 -3.96 -1.95
CA LEU A 14 -1.49 -4.07 -0.69
C LEU A 14 -1.23 -5.42 -0.04
N GLY A 15 -1.03 -5.44 1.26
CA GLY A 15 -0.93 -6.69 2.04
C GLY A 15 -0.51 -6.42 3.48
N PRO A 16 -0.76 -7.36 4.39
CA PRO A 16 -0.29 -7.28 5.77
C PRO A 16 1.24 -7.36 5.86
N ASN A 17 1.77 -7.18 7.07
CA ASN A 17 3.20 -7.35 7.31
C ASN A 17 3.61 -8.80 7.01
N GLY A 18 4.78 -8.98 6.38
CA GLY A 18 5.23 -10.32 5.96
C GLY A 18 4.64 -10.84 4.65
N SER A 19 3.70 -10.13 4.01
CA SER A 19 3.09 -10.57 2.75
C SER A 19 4.02 -10.53 1.52
N GLY A 20 5.23 -9.98 1.65
CA GLY A 20 6.22 -9.91 0.56
C GLY A 20 6.35 -8.55 -0.13
N LYS A 21 5.60 -7.51 0.28
CA LYS A 21 5.68 -6.15 -0.29
C LYS A 21 7.11 -5.58 -0.29
N THR A 22 7.76 -5.57 0.86
CA THR A 22 9.13 -5.06 1.02
C THR A 22 10.14 -5.87 0.21
N THR A 23 9.95 -7.18 0.08
CA THR A 23 10.79 -8.03 -0.78
C THR A 23 10.65 -7.63 -2.25
N MET A 24 9.42 -7.47 -2.72
CA MET A 24 9.13 -7.00 -4.08
C MET A 24 9.72 -5.60 -4.31
N PHE A 25 9.51 -4.69 -3.37
CA PHE A 25 10.05 -3.33 -3.42
C PHE A 25 11.59 -3.34 -3.55
N ARG A 26 12.28 -4.17 -2.75
CA ARG A 26 13.75 -4.31 -2.81
C ARG A 26 14.23 -4.89 -4.14
N ILE A 27 13.49 -5.80 -4.73
CA ILE A 27 13.80 -6.35 -6.07
C ILE A 27 13.64 -5.24 -7.13
N LEU A 28 12.51 -4.54 -7.14
CA LEU A 28 12.24 -3.46 -8.10
C LEU A 28 13.22 -2.29 -7.96
N SER A 29 13.64 -1.96 -6.74
CA SER A 29 14.65 -0.93 -6.48
C SER A 29 16.10 -1.39 -6.71
N THR A 30 16.31 -2.60 -7.22
CA THR A 30 17.63 -3.21 -7.47
C THR A 30 18.49 -3.44 -6.22
N LEU A 31 17.89 -3.44 -5.03
CA LEU A 31 18.59 -3.71 -3.76
C LEU A 31 18.73 -5.21 -3.46
N MET A 32 17.91 -6.03 -4.11
CA MET A 32 17.91 -7.47 -3.96
C MET A 32 17.71 -8.15 -5.31
N LEU A 33 18.44 -9.22 -5.55
CA LEU A 33 18.23 -10.05 -6.75
C LEU A 33 17.04 -10.99 -6.53
N PRO A 34 16.18 -11.21 -7.53
CA PRO A 34 15.17 -12.24 -7.46
C PRO A 34 15.81 -13.64 -7.43
N SER A 35 15.33 -14.54 -6.58
CA SER A 35 15.81 -15.93 -6.52
C SER A 35 15.36 -16.75 -7.74
N SER A 36 14.27 -16.33 -8.39
CA SER A 36 13.74 -16.93 -9.62
C SER A 36 12.84 -15.94 -10.35
N GLY A 37 12.53 -16.20 -11.61
CA GLY A 37 11.75 -15.29 -12.44
C GLY A 37 12.56 -14.05 -12.88
N ARG A 38 11.84 -13.03 -13.33
CA ARG A 38 12.45 -11.75 -13.77
C ARG A 38 11.53 -10.59 -13.48
N ALA A 39 12.11 -9.40 -13.27
CA ALA A 39 11.39 -8.14 -13.20
C ALA A 39 11.99 -7.17 -14.22
N LEU A 40 11.12 -6.47 -14.95
CA LEU A 40 11.51 -5.50 -15.96
C LEU A 40 10.96 -4.13 -15.59
N ILE A 41 11.77 -3.09 -15.71
CA ILE A 41 11.35 -1.69 -15.58
C ILE A 41 11.77 -0.97 -16.87
N GLN A 42 10.80 -0.42 -17.58
CA GLN A 42 11.01 0.24 -18.88
C GLN A 42 11.82 -0.65 -19.85
N GLY A 43 11.54 -1.96 -19.83
CA GLY A 43 12.23 -2.95 -20.67
C GLY A 43 13.60 -3.42 -20.15
N PHE A 44 14.14 -2.81 -19.10
CA PHE A 44 15.41 -3.21 -18.50
C PHE A 44 15.21 -4.23 -17.37
N ASP A 45 15.95 -5.32 -17.42
CA ASP A 45 15.91 -6.35 -16.37
C ASP A 45 16.64 -5.85 -15.11
N VAL A 46 15.99 -5.95 -13.96
CA VAL A 46 16.51 -5.45 -12.67
C VAL A 46 17.80 -6.15 -12.23
N ALA A 47 17.99 -7.41 -12.63
CA ALA A 47 19.17 -8.19 -12.29
C ALA A 47 20.31 -8.00 -13.30
N GLN A 48 19.98 -7.91 -14.59
CA GLN A 48 20.98 -7.81 -15.66
C GLN A 48 21.41 -6.38 -15.96
N ASN A 49 20.50 -5.43 -15.82
CA ASN A 49 20.72 -4.02 -16.18
C ASN A 49 20.45 -3.05 -15.03
N PRO A 50 20.94 -3.29 -13.79
CA PRO A 50 20.56 -2.49 -12.61
C PRO A 50 20.92 -1.00 -12.75
N ALA A 51 22.02 -0.67 -13.44
CA ALA A 51 22.39 0.72 -13.67
C ALA A 51 21.42 1.46 -14.60
N ALA A 52 20.87 0.79 -15.63
CA ALA A 52 19.84 1.35 -16.49
C ALA A 52 18.52 1.52 -15.73
N VAL A 53 18.13 0.51 -14.95
CA VAL A 53 16.95 0.57 -14.08
C VAL A 53 17.02 1.75 -13.11
N ARG A 54 18.14 1.95 -12.40
CA ARG A 54 18.32 3.05 -11.42
C ARG A 54 18.18 4.45 -12.05
N ARG A 55 18.43 4.60 -13.34
CA ARG A 55 18.19 5.86 -14.05
C ARG A 55 16.71 6.11 -14.35
N GLN A 56 15.92 5.03 -14.41
CA GLN A 56 14.48 5.11 -14.68
C GLN A 56 13.64 5.23 -13.42
N ILE A 57 14.18 4.88 -12.24
CA ILE A 57 13.43 4.84 -10.99
C ILE A 57 13.84 5.95 -10.03
N GLY A 58 12.85 6.59 -9.42
CA GLY A 58 13.00 7.30 -8.15
C GLY A 58 12.58 6.38 -7.01
N VAL A 59 13.28 6.43 -5.89
CA VAL A 59 12.98 5.53 -4.76
C VAL A 59 12.86 6.34 -3.48
N VAL A 60 11.78 6.09 -2.74
CA VAL A 60 11.54 6.65 -1.42
C VAL A 60 11.26 5.50 -0.46
N PHE A 61 12.16 5.30 0.48
CA PHE A 61 12.10 4.20 1.45
C PHE A 61 11.17 4.55 2.62
N GLN A 62 10.77 3.53 3.37
CA GLN A 62 10.03 3.70 4.61
C GLN A 62 10.87 4.46 5.66
N ALA A 63 12.13 4.06 5.84
CA ALA A 63 13.07 4.79 6.68
C ALA A 63 13.57 6.07 5.98
N PRO A 64 13.64 7.21 6.67
CA PRO A 64 14.16 8.44 6.10
C PRO A 64 15.58 8.28 5.55
N SER A 65 15.83 8.79 4.36
CA SER A 65 17.12 8.76 3.66
C SER A 65 17.78 10.15 3.54
N ILE A 66 17.16 11.17 4.19
CA ILE A 66 17.71 12.53 4.23
C ILE A 66 18.80 12.64 5.29
N ASP A 67 19.83 13.44 5.03
CA ASP A 67 20.76 13.86 6.06
C ASP A 67 20.16 15.08 6.80
N VAL A 68 19.76 14.86 8.05
CA VAL A 68 19.11 15.89 8.85
C VAL A 68 20.02 17.06 9.21
N LYS A 69 21.35 16.87 9.15
CA LYS A 69 22.35 17.92 9.44
C LYS A 69 22.58 18.86 8.27
N LEU A 70 22.18 18.44 7.08
CA LEU A 70 22.24 19.24 5.86
C LEU A 70 20.96 20.06 5.67
N THR A 71 21.08 21.14 4.91
CA THR A 71 19.92 21.90 4.44
C THR A 71 19.13 21.12 3.39
N ALA A 72 17.88 21.52 3.11
CA ALA A 72 17.09 20.91 2.04
C ALA A 72 17.83 21.00 0.70
N ARG A 73 18.42 22.16 0.40
CA ARG A 73 19.22 22.38 -0.81
C ARG A 73 20.42 21.46 -0.90
N GLU A 74 21.21 21.33 0.17
CA GLU A 74 22.38 20.45 0.19
C GLU A 74 22.01 18.99 0.00
N ASN A 75 20.93 18.51 0.63
CA ASN A 75 20.40 17.16 0.39
C ASN A 75 20.15 16.91 -1.12
N LEU A 76 19.52 17.86 -1.82
CA LEU A 76 19.26 17.74 -3.24
C LEU A 76 20.54 17.86 -4.10
N ILE A 77 21.47 18.72 -3.72
CA ILE A 77 22.76 18.84 -4.40
C ILE A 77 23.55 17.52 -4.37
N HIS A 78 23.57 16.84 -3.21
CA HIS A 78 24.24 15.54 -3.11
C HIS A 78 23.62 14.52 -4.05
N VAL A 79 22.29 14.46 -4.12
CA VAL A 79 21.61 13.54 -5.06
C VAL A 79 21.90 13.92 -6.53
N ALA A 80 21.89 15.22 -6.85
CA ALA A 80 22.25 15.69 -8.20
C ALA A 80 23.64 15.17 -8.62
N HIS A 81 24.62 15.25 -7.74
CA HIS A 81 25.98 14.74 -8.01
C HIS A 81 26.00 13.24 -8.29
N LEU A 82 25.21 12.42 -7.54
CA LEU A 82 25.11 10.98 -7.77
C LEU A 82 24.60 10.62 -9.18
N TYR A 83 23.75 11.50 -9.75
CA TYR A 83 23.24 11.35 -11.12
C TYR A 83 24.03 12.13 -12.17
N GLY A 84 25.21 12.67 -11.81
CA GLY A 84 26.07 13.40 -12.74
C GLY A 84 25.53 14.77 -13.16
N ILE A 85 24.62 15.35 -12.38
CA ILE A 85 24.03 16.66 -12.64
C ILE A 85 24.87 17.72 -11.93
N HIS A 86 25.49 18.63 -12.69
CA HIS A 86 26.43 19.63 -12.16
C HIS A 86 26.17 21.04 -12.67
N GLY A 87 26.78 22.02 -12.04
CA GLY A 87 26.86 23.40 -12.52
C GLY A 87 25.48 24.10 -12.62
N ARG A 88 25.24 24.75 -13.77
CA ARG A 88 23.99 25.52 -13.98
C ARG A 88 22.74 24.62 -13.96
N GLN A 89 22.83 23.43 -14.56
CA GLN A 89 21.71 22.48 -14.61
C GLN A 89 21.32 22.00 -13.21
N GLN A 90 22.29 21.75 -12.36
CA GLN A 90 22.06 21.38 -10.96
C GLN A 90 21.27 22.45 -10.21
N ARG A 91 21.71 23.71 -10.32
CA ARG A 91 21.04 24.83 -9.63
C ARG A 91 19.57 24.92 -10.07
N ILE A 92 19.32 24.93 -11.39
CA ILE A 92 17.98 25.01 -11.94
C ILE A 92 17.11 23.86 -11.41
N ARG A 93 17.57 22.61 -11.50
CA ARG A 93 16.78 21.46 -11.06
C ARG A 93 16.53 21.44 -9.56
N VAL A 94 17.50 21.82 -8.74
CA VAL A 94 17.34 21.91 -7.29
C VAL A 94 16.30 22.99 -6.95
N ASP A 95 16.37 24.17 -7.56
CA ASP A 95 15.41 25.25 -7.32
C ASP A 95 14.00 24.88 -7.78
N GLU A 96 13.87 24.28 -8.95
CA GLU A 96 12.58 23.77 -9.46
C GLU A 96 11.99 22.71 -8.53
N MET A 97 12.80 21.77 -8.06
CA MET A 97 12.34 20.70 -7.21
C MET A 97 11.91 21.20 -5.83
N LEU A 98 12.66 22.13 -5.23
CA LEU A 98 12.28 22.76 -3.97
C LEU A 98 10.94 23.47 -4.07
N LYS A 99 10.71 24.22 -5.17
CA LYS A 99 9.42 24.85 -5.46
C LYS A 99 8.29 23.81 -5.59
N ARG A 100 8.52 22.74 -6.33
CA ARG A 100 7.50 21.69 -6.58
C ARG A 100 7.02 21.03 -5.29
N VAL A 101 7.91 20.88 -4.32
CA VAL A 101 7.55 20.28 -3.02
C VAL A 101 7.24 21.35 -1.95
N SER A 102 7.13 22.63 -2.33
CA SER A 102 6.86 23.76 -1.43
C SER A 102 7.83 23.83 -0.25
N LEU A 103 9.13 23.77 -0.57
CA LEU A 103 10.24 23.90 0.38
C LEU A 103 11.24 24.99 -0.06
N ASP A 104 10.89 25.84 -1.04
CA ASP A 104 11.76 26.91 -1.54
C ASP A 104 12.05 27.98 -0.49
N ASP A 105 11.06 28.37 0.33
CA ASP A 105 11.23 29.32 1.45
C ASP A 105 12.15 28.77 2.55
N ARG A 106 12.27 27.45 2.66
CA ARG A 106 13.03 26.73 3.68
C ARG A 106 14.24 26.00 3.08
N ALA A 107 14.63 26.38 1.85
CA ALA A 107 15.70 25.73 1.09
C ALA A 107 17.04 25.65 1.85
N ASN A 108 17.34 26.67 2.65
CA ASN A 108 18.59 26.80 3.38
C ASN A 108 18.48 26.43 4.87
N ASP A 109 17.32 25.94 5.29
CA ASP A 109 17.12 25.42 6.64
C ASP A 109 17.57 23.96 6.73
N ARG A 110 18.14 23.58 7.87
CA ARG A 110 18.53 22.19 8.13
C ARG A 110 17.31 21.30 8.22
N ALA A 111 17.40 20.11 7.64
CA ALA A 111 16.30 19.16 7.62
C ALA A 111 15.91 18.64 9.01
N GLU A 112 16.77 18.77 10.04
CA GLU A 112 16.43 18.48 11.44
C GLU A 112 15.32 19.39 12.00
N THR A 113 15.10 20.57 11.40
CA THR A 113 14.06 21.51 11.82
C THR A 113 12.72 21.27 11.12
N PHE A 114 12.65 20.30 10.20
CA PHE A 114 11.47 20.01 9.40
C PHE A 114 10.49 19.11 10.14
N SER A 115 9.20 19.37 9.95
CA SER A 115 8.15 18.42 10.34
C SER A 115 8.29 17.12 9.53
N GLY A 116 7.68 16.02 9.99
CA GLY A 116 7.68 14.76 9.28
C GLY A 116 7.15 14.89 7.84
N GLY A 117 6.10 15.68 7.64
CA GLY A 117 5.58 15.97 6.30
C GLY A 117 6.56 16.75 5.41
N MET A 118 7.30 17.72 5.97
CA MET A 118 8.34 18.44 5.24
C MET A 118 9.52 17.52 4.88
N GLN A 119 9.94 16.65 5.81
CA GLN A 119 10.98 15.67 5.54
C GLN A 119 10.53 14.71 4.41
N ARG A 120 9.28 14.25 4.43
CA ARG A 120 8.74 13.37 3.39
C ARG A 120 8.68 14.06 2.02
N ARG A 121 8.32 15.34 1.98
CA ARG A 121 8.37 16.13 0.74
C ARG A 121 9.80 16.28 0.21
N LEU A 122 10.79 16.46 1.08
CA LEU A 122 12.20 16.49 0.68
C LEU A 122 12.68 15.14 0.13
N GLU A 123 12.24 14.02 0.70
CA GLU A 123 12.54 12.68 0.17
C GLU A 123 11.96 12.46 -1.22
N LEU A 124 10.71 12.90 -1.45
CA LEU A 124 10.11 12.89 -2.77
C LEU A 124 10.92 13.72 -3.76
N ALA A 125 11.33 14.92 -3.35
CA ALA A 125 12.19 15.79 -4.17
C ALA A 125 13.50 15.11 -4.56
N LYS A 126 14.14 14.37 -3.62
CA LYS A 126 15.33 13.56 -3.90
C LYS A 126 15.04 12.49 -4.95
N GLY A 127 13.95 11.74 -4.76
CA GLY A 127 13.55 10.66 -5.69
C GLY A 127 13.23 11.15 -7.10
N LEU A 128 12.74 12.39 -7.24
CA LEU A 128 12.29 12.95 -8.51
C LEU A 128 13.34 13.81 -9.23
N LEU A 129 14.46 14.16 -8.58
CA LEU A 129 15.43 15.14 -9.06
C LEU A 129 16.02 14.82 -10.43
N HIS A 130 16.17 13.54 -10.76
CA HIS A 130 16.73 13.08 -12.03
C HIS A 130 15.67 12.77 -13.10
N HIS A 131 14.38 13.14 -12.85
CA HIS A 131 13.23 12.91 -13.72
C HIS A 131 13.01 11.42 -14.06
N PRO A 132 12.80 10.56 -13.06
CA PRO A 132 12.52 9.15 -13.31
C PRO A 132 11.16 8.97 -13.98
N SER A 133 11.03 7.91 -14.80
CA SER A 133 9.74 7.50 -15.37
C SER A 133 8.88 6.68 -14.40
N VAL A 134 9.51 6.11 -13.36
CA VAL A 134 8.85 5.29 -12.33
C VAL A 134 9.26 5.77 -10.95
N LEU A 135 8.30 5.98 -10.06
CA LEU A 135 8.52 6.32 -8.65
C LEU A 135 8.11 5.14 -7.77
N LEU A 136 9.04 4.61 -7.00
CA LEU A 136 8.81 3.53 -6.03
C LEU A 136 8.72 4.11 -4.62
N LEU A 137 7.63 3.83 -3.90
CA LEU A 137 7.37 4.35 -2.56
C LEU A 137 7.08 3.19 -1.60
N ASP A 138 7.90 3.05 -0.56
CA ASP A 138 7.69 2.02 0.47
C ASP A 138 6.97 2.65 1.67
N GLU A 139 5.69 2.31 1.85
CA GLU A 139 4.81 2.82 2.92
C GLU A 139 4.94 4.34 3.15
N PRO A 140 4.69 5.17 2.12
CA PRO A 140 5.11 6.58 2.10
C PRO A 140 4.42 7.47 3.12
N THR A 141 3.32 7.03 3.71
CA THR A 141 2.51 7.83 4.64
C THR A 141 2.68 7.43 6.10
N THR A 142 3.48 6.40 6.38
CA THR A 142 3.75 5.96 7.75
C THR A 142 4.33 7.11 8.58
N GLY A 143 3.70 7.37 9.74
CA GLY A 143 4.10 8.45 10.64
C GLY A 143 3.66 9.87 10.22
N LEU A 144 2.94 10.03 9.12
CA LEU A 144 2.39 11.33 8.71
C LEU A 144 1.03 11.58 9.37
N ASP A 145 0.78 12.85 9.71
CA ASP A 145 -0.55 13.31 10.10
C ASP A 145 -1.53 13.24 8.92
N PRO A 146 -2.87 13.28 9.18
CA PRO A 146 -3.88 13.16 8.12
C PRO A 146 -3.80 14.24 7.03
N GLY A 147 -3.34 15.45 7.37
CA GLY A 147 -3.15 16.55 6.41
C GLY A 147 -2.00 16.24 5.45
N ALA A 148 -0.81 15.96 6.00
CA ALA A 148 0.37 15.60 5.22
C ALA A 148 0.15 14.36 4.35
N ARG A 149 -0.65 13.38 4.83
CA ARG A 149 -1.05 12.21 4.05
C ARG A 149 -1.89 12.59 2.83
N ARG A 150 -2.88 13.47 2.99
CA ARG A 150 -3.69 13.97 1.87
C ARG A 150 -2.86 14.72 0.84
N ASP A 151 -1.99 15.62 1.31
CA ASP A 151 -1.12 16.40 0.44
C ASP A 151 -0.19 15.50 -0.38
N LEU A 152 0.37 14.45 0.23
CA LEU A 152 1.18 13.46 -0.46
C LEU A 152 0.40 12.78 -1.59
N TRP A 153 -0.81 12.27 -1.30
CA TRP A 153 -1.63 11.59 -2.32
C TRP A 153 -2.03 12.53 -3.46
N GLN A 154 -2.40 13.77 -3.15
CA GLN A 154 -2.66 14.79 -4.19
C GLN A 154 -1.43 15.02 -5.08
N TYR A 155 -0.25 15.09 -4.47
CA TYR A 155 0.99 15.25 -5.21
C TYR A 155 1.29 14.05 -6.12
N LEU A 156 1.07 12.81 -5.65
CA LEU A 156 1.23 11.61 -6.48
C LEU A 156 0.27 11.59 -7.67
N GLN A 157 -0.97 12.06 -7.48
CA GLN A 157 -1.93 12.20 -8.58
C GLN A 157 -1.46 13.23 -9.61
N VAL A 158 -0.93 14.37 -9.17
CA VAL A 158 -0.35 15.37 -10.08
C VAL A 158 0.82 14.81 -10.88
N LEU A 159 1.72 14.05 -10.25
CA LEU A 159 2.83 13.38 -10.95
C LEU A 159 2.35 12.42 -12.04
N ARG A 160 1.32 11.63 -11.74
CA ARG A 160 0.69 10.71 -12.70
C ARG A 160 0.03 11.48 -13.85
N ASP A 161 -0.85 12.44 -13.51
CA ASP A 161 -1.76 13.08 -14.48
C ASP A 161 -1.06 14.10 -15.38
N GLN A 162 -0.09 14.85 -14.83
CA GLN A 162 0.55 15.95 -15.55
C GLN A 162 1.92 15.60 -16.10
N GLU A 163 2.62 14.66 -15.45
CA GLU A 163 3.99 14.32 -15.81
C GLU A 163 4.15 12.91 -16.37
N GLY A 164 3.08 12.13 -16.35
CA GLY A 164 3.08 10.75 -16.86
C GLY A 164 3.98 9.80 -16.06
N VAL A 165 4.30 10.14 -14.79
CA VAL A 165 5.11 9.29 -13.93
C VAL A 165 4.28 8.10 -13.47
N THR A 166 4.82 6.90 -13.65
CA THR A 166 4.24 5.69 -13.07
C THR A 166 4.64 5.59 -11.60
N VAL A 167 3.68 5.38 -10.71
CA VAL A 167 3.93 5.31 -9.27
C VAL A 167 3.61 3.92 -8.75
N ILE A 168 4.54 3.29 -8.04
CA ILE A 168 4.31 2.02 -7.35
C ILE A 168 4.42 2.27 -5.84
N VAL A 169 3.33 2.00 -5.11
CA VAL A 169 3.23 2.24 -3.67
C VAL A 169 3.02 0.92 -2.94
N THR A 170 3.84 0.63 -1.93
CA THR A 170 3.50 -0.40 -0.97
C THR A 170 2.66 0.20 0.15
N THR A 171 1.64 -0.51 0.59
CA THR A 171 0.82 -0.08 1.74
C THR A 171 0.18 -1.29 2.43
N HIS A 172 -0.11 -1.12 3.70
CA HIS A 172 -0.99 -1.99 4.48
C HIS A 172 -2.31 -1.29 4.83
N LEU A 173 -2.54 -0.07 4.34
CA LEU A 173 -3.74 0.72 4.62
C LEU A 173 -4.74 0.62 3.46
N MET A 174 -5.93 0.09 3.74
CA MET A 174 -7.02 -0.06 2.76
C MET A 174 -7.42 1.28 2.14
N GLU A 175 -7.47 2.35 2.95
CA GLU A 175 -7.80 3.70 2.48
C GLU A 175 -6.82 4.25 1.42
N GLU A 176 -5.57 3.78 1.45
CA GLU A 176 -4.57 4.15 0.45
C GLU A 176 -4.72 3.32 -0.81
N ALA A 177 -4.97 2.03 -0.64
CA ALA A 177 -5.23 1.12 -1.76
C ALA A 177 -6.45 1.57 -2.58
N GLU A 178 -7.49 2.12 -1.93
CA GLU A 178 -8.66 2.71 -2.61
C GLU A 178 -8.32 3.91 -3.52
N LYS A 179 -7.17 4.55 -3.33
CA LYS A 179 -6.71 5.70 -4.13
C LYS A 179 -5.84 5.29 -5.32
N CYS A 180 -5.46 4.02 -5.39
CA CYS A 180 -4.69 3.48 -6.50
C CYS A 180 -5.59 3.22 -7.72
N ASP A 181 -5.04 3.37 -8.92
CA ASP A 181 -5.75 3.04 -10.15
C ASP A 181 -5.96 1.52 -10.27
N ARG A 182 -4.91 0.76 -9.96
CA ARG A 182 -4.94 -0.71 -9.84
C ARG A 182 -4.09 -1.13 -8.65
N LEU A 183 -4.36 -2.32 -8.16
CA LEU A 183 -3.58 -2.87 -7.06
C LEU A 183 -3.42 -4.40 -7.18
N ALA A 184 -2.32 -4.87 -6.63
CA ALA A 184 -2.08 -6.27 -6.35
C ALA A 184 -2.22 -6.50 -4.83
N ILE A 185 -3.09 -7.42 -4.45
CA ILE A 185 -3.23 -7.86 -3.06
C ILE A 185 -2.30 -9.04 -2.84
N LEU A 186 -1.44 -8.93 -1.83
CA LEU A 186 -0.44 -9.95 -1.49
C LEU A 186 -0.74 -10.57 -0.13
N SER A 187 -0.59 -11.89 -0.04
CA SER A 187 -0.64 -12.66 1.21
C SER A 187 0.38 -13.80 1.16
N HIS A 188 1.22 -13.95 2.18
CA HIS A 188 2.25 -15.00 2.30
C HIS A 188 3.11 -15.18 1.02
N GLY A 189 3.52 -14.09 0.40
CA GLY A 189 4.33 -14.10 -0.83
C GLY A 189 3.56 -14.46 -2.11
N ASN A 190 2.25 -14.62 -2.05
CA ASN A 190 1.40 -14.93 -3.19
C ASN A 190 0.57 -13.71 -3.62
N LEU A 191 0.33 -13.62 -4.93
CA LEU A 191 -0.65 -12.69 -5.50
C LEU A 191 -2.05 -13.29 -5.34
N VAL A 192 -2.90 -12.67 -4.52
CA VAL A 192 -4.26 -13.16 -4.23
C VAL A 192 -5.33 -12.48 -5.08
N ALA A 193 -5.11 -11.21 -5.45
CA ALA A 193 -6.01 -10.47 -6.33
C ALA A 193 -5.24 -9.39 -7.09
N LEU A 194 -5.72 -9.03 -8.29
CA LEU A 194 -5.16 -7.99 -9.15
C LEU A 194 -6.29 -7.32 -9.93
N GLY A 195 -6.43 -6.01 -9.83
CA GLY A 195 -7.46 -5.26 -10.52
C GLY A 195 -7.58 -3.83 -10.01
N THR A 196 -8.57 -3.10 -10.50
CA THR A 196 -8.97 -1.81 -9.90
C THR A 196 -9.71 -2.07 -8.58
N PRO A 197 -9.71 -1.13 -7.63
CA PRO A 197 -10.49 -1.27 -6.40
C PRO A 197 -11.98 -1.60 -6.66
N ALA A 198 -12.56 -0.98 -7.69
CA ALA A 198 -13.96 -1.20 -8.06
C ALA A 198 -14.21 -2.62 -8.61
N GLU A 199 -13.35 -3.10 -9.53
CA GLU A 199 -13.44 -4.47 -10.07
C GLU A 199 -13.34 -5.50 -8.94
N LEU A 200 -12.33 -5.36 -8.07
CA LEU A 200 -12.10 -6.29 -6.98
C LEU A 200 -13.30 -6.35 -6.01
N LYS A 201 -13.85 -5.21 -5.65
CA LYS A 201 -15.04 -5.15 -4.78
C LYS A 201 -16.29 -5.74 -5.47
N SER A 202 -16.41 -5.63 -6.79
CA SER A 202 -17.53 -6.18 -7.52
C SER A 202 -17.54 -7.72 -7.59
N GLU A 203 -16.40 -8.36 -7.32
CA GLU A 203 -16.32 -9.84 -7.22
C GLU A 203 -17.12 -10.38 -6.02
N ILE A 204 -17.40 -9.53 -5.03
CA ILE A 204 -18.23 -9.85 -3.88
C ILE A 204 -19.68 -9.62 -4.27
N GLY A 205 -20.46 -10.66 -4.35
CA GLY A 205 -21.81 -10.67 -4.93
C GLY A 205 -22.87 -9.92 -4.11
N GLY A 206 -22.71 -8.60 -3.89
CA GLY A 206 -23.72 -7.77 -3.24
C GLY A 206 -23.28 -7.11 -1.95
N ASP A 207 -24.19 -7.02 -0.96
CA ASP A 207 -23.89 -6.44 0.35
C ASP A 207 -23.21 -7.47 1.26
N VAL A 208 -22.36 -6.99 2.15
CA VAL A 208 -21.78 -7.80 3.24
C VAL A 208 -22.62 -7.59 4.49
N VAL A 209 -23.21 -8.66 4.99
CA VAL A 209 -23.99 -8.68 6.23
C VAL A 209 -23.17 -9.39 7.31
N MET A 210 -22.95 -8.70 8.42
CA MET A 210 -22.30 -9.26 9.60
C MET A 210 -23.34 -9.42 10.73
N LEU A 211 -23.46 -10.64 11.23
CA LEU A 211 -24.32 -10.99 12.33
C LEU A 211 -23.44 -11.28 13.56
N GLU A 212 -23.58 -10.50 14.62
CA GLU A 212 -22.90 -10.75 15.87
C GLU A 212 -23.74 -11.73 16.73
N SER A 213 -23.08 -12.76 17.29
CA SER A 213 -23.73 -13.77 18.12
C SER A 213 -22.77 -14.37 19.11
N ALA A 214 -23.24 -14.63 20.33
CA ALA A 214 -22.47 -15.38 21.33
C ALA A 214 -22.09 -16.80 20.86
N ASN A 215 -22.85 -17.39 19.90
CA ASN A 215 -22.57 -18.69 19.32
C ASN A 215 -22.55 -18.66 17.78
N ALA A 216 -21.55 -17.93 17.25
CA ALA A 216 -21.43 -17.67 15.82
C ALA A 216 -21.32 -18.93 14.96
N GLU A 217 -20.64 -19.99 15.43
CA GLU A 217 -20.50 -21.25 14.68
C GLU A 217 -21.84 -21.97 14.49
N SER A 218 -22.64 -22.06 15.56
CA SER A 218 -23.98 -22.67 15.50
C SER A 218 -24.91 -21.84 14.62
N LEU A 219 -24.89 -20.51 14.77
CA LEU A 219 -25.69 -19.60 13.96
C LEU A 219 -25.31 -19.72 12.47
N ALA A 220 -24.03 -19.77 12.13
CA ALA A 220 -23.55 -19.88 10.77
C ALA A 220 -24.08 -21.15 10.09
N ALA A 221 -24.00 -22.31 10.76
CA ALA A 221 -24.51 -23.57 10.21
C ALA A 221 -26.02 -23.51 9.96
N ARG A 222 -26.78 -22.91 10.85
CA ARG A 222 -28.24 -22.78 10.74
C ARG A 222 -28.66 -21.76 9.67
N VAL A 223 -27.93 -20.66 9.55
CA VAL A 223 -28.14 -19.67 8.45
C VAL A 223 -27.86 -20.34 7.11
N GLN A 224 -26.77 -21.07 6.99
CA GLN A 224 -26.45 -21.81 5.76
C GLN A 224 -27.53 -22.84 5.42
N GLN A 225 -27.99 -23.59 6.41
CA GLN A 225 -29.03 -24.61 6.21
C GLN A 225 -30.38 -23.98 5.78
N ARG A 226 -30.77 -22.86 6.40
CA ARG A 226 -32.09 -22.26 6.18
C ARG A 226 -32.15 -21.42 4.89
N PHE A 227 -31.09 -20.68 4.57
CA PHE A 227 -31.09 -19.71 3.46
C PHE A 227 -30.27 -20.19 2.24
N GLY A 228 -29.52 -21.29 2.37
CA GLY A 228 -28.67 -21.81 1.28
C GLY A 228 -27.49 -20.91 0.94
N LEU A 229 -27.12 -19.98 1.84
CA LEU A 229 -26.07 -19.00 1.62
C LEU A 229 -24.76 -19.47 2.27
N PRO A 230 -23.63 -19.30 1.57
CA PRO A 230 -22.33 -19.56 2.20
C PRO A 230 -22.11 -18.56 3.34
N THR A 231 -21.69 -19.10 4.49
CA THR A 231 -21.39 -18.33 5.69
C THR A 231 -19.93 -18.46 6.04
N ARG A 232 -19.35 -17.43 6.65
CA ARG A 232 -18.00 -17.48 7.24
C ARG A 232 -18.04 -16.98 8.68
N VAL A 233 -17.38 -17.70 9.58
CA VAL A 233 -17.26 -17.28 10.98
C VAL A 233 -15.96 -16.49 11.15
N LEU A 234 -16.06 -15.30 11.73
CA LEU A 234 -14.96 -14.39 12.00
C LEU A 234 -15.03 -13.92 13.47
N GLY A 235 -14.47 -14.73 14.38
CA GLY A 235 -14.64 -14.53 15.82
C GLY A 235 -16.09 -14.75 16.25
N ASN A 236 -16.73 -13.74 16.86
CA ASN A 236 -18.14 -13.77 17.27
C ASN A 236 -19.12 -13.30 16.17
N HIS A 237 -18.63 -13.16 14.92
CA HIS A 237 -19.46 -12.70 13.80
C HIS A 237 -19.64 -13.79 12.74
N VAL A 238 -20.86 -13.86 12.19
CA VAL A 238 -21.17 -14.62 10.98
C VAL A 238 -21.26 -13.66 9.81
N ARG A 239 -20.38 -13.84 8.83
CA ARG A 239 -20.37 -13.07 7.60
C ARG A 239 -21.15 -13.76 6.51
N VAL A 240 -22.05 -13.01 5.85
CA VAL A 240 -22.86 -13.44 4.71
C VAL A 240 -22.74 -12.42 3.59
N GLU A 241 -22.52 -12.88 2.36
CA GLU A 241 -22.48 -12.05 1.16
C GLU A 241 -23.77 -12.26 0.38
N ARG A 242 -24.53 -11.19 0.09
CA ARG A 242 -25.81 -11.31 -0.62
C ARG A 242 -26.25 -10.01 -1.27
N GLU A 243 -26.83 -10.13 -2.48
CA GLU A 243 -27.59 -9.03 -3.09
C GLU A 243 -28.80 -8.65 -2.20
N ALA A 244 -29.10 -7.35 -2.15
CA ALA A 244 -30.18 -6.79 -1.32
C ALA A 244 -30.13 -7.24 0.15
N GLY A 245 -28.95 -7.08 0.78
CA GLY A 245 -28.70 -7.47 2.18
C GLY A 245 -29.71 -6.91 3.17
N HIS A 246 -30.30 -5.74 2.91
CA HIS A 246 -31.35 -5.15 3.76
C HIS A 246 -32.59 -6.04 3.93
N ARG A 247 -32.97 -6.78 2.87
CA ARG A 247 -34.08 -7.75 2.96
C ARG A 247 -33.66 -8.98 3.77
N PHE A 248 -32.43 -9.44 3.52
CA PHE A 248 -31.90 -10.58 4.27
C PHE A 248 -31.80 -10.31 5.77
N VAL A 249 -31.47 -9.09 6.18
CA VAL A 249 -31.42 -8.71 7.61
C VAL A 249 -32.78 -8.93 8.27
N THR A 250 -33.87 -8.53 7.63
CA THR A 250 -35.22 -8.79 8.17
C THR A 250 -35.48 -10.29 8.30
N ASP A 251 -35.26 -11.03 7.22
CA ASP A 251 -35.52 -12.47 7.17
C ASP A 251 -34.71 -13.27 8.21
N VAL A 252 -33.43 -12.88 8.43
CA VAL A 252 -32.54 -13.62 9.35
C VAL A 252 -32.84 -13.30 10.82
N VAL A 253 -33.16 -12.05 11.15
CA VAL A 253 -33.52 -11.64 12.51
C VAL A 253 -34.85 -12.29 12.93
N GLU A 254 -35.82 -12.35 12.04
CA GLU A 254 -37.10 -13.05 12.30
C GLU A 254 -36.91 -14.59 12.42
N ALA A 255 -35.95 -15.14 11.69
CA ALA A 255 -35.69 -16.58 11.73
C ALA A 255 -34.97 -17.07 13.00
N PHE A 256 -34.20 -16.19 13.64
CA PHE A 256 -33.34 -16.51 14.79
C PHE A 256 -33.52 -15.51 15.95
N PRO A 257 -34.74 -15.43 16.53
CA PRO A 257 -35.03 -14.44 17.57
C PRO A 257 -34.20 -14.68 18.84
N GLY A 258 -33.52 -13.62 19.30
CA GLY A 258 -32.70 -13.64 20.51
C GLY A 258 -31.34 -14.32 20.38
N GLU A 259 -30.94 -14.71 19.16
CA GLU A 259 -29.64 -15.33 18.90
C GLU A 259 -28.65 -14.37 18.22
N ILE A 260 -29.13 -13.24 17.73
CA ILE A 260 -28.35 -12.22 17.04
C ILE A 260 -28.30 -10.98 17.93
N ASP A 261 -27.11 -10.63 18.41
CA ASP A 261 -26.89 -9.49 19.31
C ASP A 261 -26.83 -8.17 18.53
N ALA A 262 -26.22 -8.18 17.34
CA ALA A 262 -26.13 -7.03 16.45
C ALA A 262 -26.05 -7.44 14.99
N VAL A 263 -26.51 -6.54 14.09
CA VAL A 263 -26.42 -6.71 12.64
C VAL A 263 -25.83 -5.46 12.02
N SER A 264 -24.86 -5.63 11.15
CA SER A 264 -24.38 -4.56 10.27
C SER A 264 -24.47 -4.98 8.82
N ILE A 265 -24.74 -3.99 7.95
CA ILE A 265 -24.78 -4.16 6.51
C ILE A 265 -23.92 -3.08 5.87
N ALA A 266 -23.06 -3.46 4.95
CA ALA A 266 -22.16 -2.54 4.25
C ALA A 266 -21.96 -2.94 2.79
N LYS A 267 -21.53 -1.99 1.97
CA LYS A 267 -20.98 -2.32 0.65
C LYS A 267 -19.61 -2.97 0.81
N PRO A 268 -19.22 -3.88 -0.12
CA PRO A 268 -17.93 -4.54 -0.06
C PRO A 268 -16.77 -3.54 -0.02
N THR A 269 -15.79 -3.85 0.81
CA THR A 269 -14.52 -3.14 0.95
C THR A 269 -13.37 -3.98 0.40
N LEU A 270 -12.17 -3.40 0.28
CA LEU A 270 -10.97 -4.18 -0.07
C LEU A 270 -10.60 -5.20 1.02
N GLU A 271 -10.95 -4.94 2.29
CA GLU A 271 -10.79 -5.94 3.37
C GLU A 271 -11.69 -7.14 3.12
N ASP A 272 -12.92 -6.91 2.65
CA ASP A 272 -13.83 -8.00 2.30
C ASP A 272 -13.30 -8.84 1.13
N VAL A 273 -12.67 -8.20 0.14
CA VAL A 273 -11.97 -8.91 -0.95
C VAL A 273 -10.86 -9.78 -0.40
N PHE A 274 -10.04 -9.25 0.51
CA PHE A 274 -8.98 -10.01 1.15
C PHE A 274 -9.54 -11.23 1.91
N ILE A 275 -10.56 -11.04 2.75
CA ILE A 275 -11.24 -12.12 3.49
C ILE A 275 -11.85 -13.14 2.52
N HIS A 276 -12.49 -12.68 1.45
CA HIS A 276 -13.09 -13.56 0.44
C HIS A 276 -12.03 -14.47 -0.20
N ARG A 277 -10.86 -13.93 -0.53
CA ARG A 277 -9.77 -14.63 -1.22
C ARG A 277 -8.91 -15.50 -0.31
N THR A 278 -8.71 -15.11 0.96
CA THR A 278 -7.77 -15.77 1.89
C THR A 278 -8.47 -16.59 2.96
N GLY A 279 -9.70 -16.24 3.33
CA GLY A 279 -10.48 -16.89 4.38
C GLY A 279 -10.25 -16.35 5.80
N HIS A 280 -9.36 -15.38 5.98
CA HIS A 280 -9.05 -14.77 7.29
C HIS A 280 -9.00 -13.26 7.20
N ARG A 281 -9.04 -12.57 8.36
CA ARG A 281 -8.97 -11.11 8.42
C ARG A 281 -7.56 -10.61 8.12
N PHE A 282 -7.48 -9.44 7.50
CA PHE A 282 -6.22 -8.77 7.16
C PHE A 282 -5.31 -8.55 8.39
N TRP A 283 -5.88 -8.15 9.51
CA TRP A 283 -5.15 -7.81 10.74
C TRP A 283 -4.72 -9.03 11.59
N ASN A 284 -5.32 -10.19 11.41
CA ASN A 284 -4.90 -11.40 12.12
C ASN A 284 -3.52 -11.89 11.64
N GLU A 285 -3.12 -11.58 10.42
CA GLU A 285 -1.76 -11.87 9.93
C GLU A 285 -0.71 -11.01 10.64
N ASP A 286 -1.02 -9.74 10.92
CA ASP A 286 -0.11 -8.85 11.65
C ASP A 286 0.14 -9.32 13.08
N GLU A 287 -0.89 -9.79 13.79
CA GLU A 287 -0.76 -10.37 15.13
C GLU A 287 0.04 -11.67 15.12
N ALA A 288 -0.19 -12.54 14.15
CA ALA A 288 0.56 -13.80 14.00
C ALA A 288 2.03 -13.51 13.64
N ALA A 289 2.31 -12.58 12.74
CA ALA A 289 3.66 -12.18 12.35
C ALA A 289 4.42 -11.51 13.51
N LEU A 290 3.77 -10.71 14.33
CA LEU A 290 4.34 -10.11 15.54
C LEU A 290 4.64 -11.19 16.60
N ALA A 291 3.77 -12.17 16.75
CA ALA A 291 3.99 -13.30 17.67
C ALA A 291 5.18 -14.18 17.24
N GLU A 292 5.32 -14.47 15.94
CA GLU A 292 6.46 -15.20 15.39
C GLU A 292 7.78 -14.43 15.51
N GLN A 293 7.78 -13.11 15.27
CA GLN A 293 8.96 -12.29 15.47
C GLN A 293 9.39 -12.21 16.93
N ALA A 294 8.43 -12.09 17.86
CA ALA A 294 8.71 -12.13 19.29
C ALA A 294 9.26 -13.49 19.75
N ALA A 295 8.74 -14.58 19.20
CA ALA A 295 9.23 -15.95 19.49
C ALA A 295 10.65 -16.18 18.91
N SER A 296 10.95 -15.66 17.73
CA SER A 296 12.27 -15.78 17.09
C SER A 296 13.35 -14.94 17.80
N GLN A 297 12.98 -13.77 18.35
CA GLN A 297 13.88 -12.95 19.16
C GLN A 297 14.19 -13.55 20.51
N LYS A 298 13.24 -14.28 21.13
CA LYS A 298 13.49 -15.04 22.36
C LYS A 298 14.43 -16.22 22.14
N LYS A 299 14.36 -16.91 20.98
CA LYS A 299 15.27 -18.01 20.62
C LYS A 299 16.71 -17.56 20.31
N LYS A 300 16.93 -16.28 19.95
CA LYS A 300 18.29 -15.74 19.70
C LYS A 300 18.98 -15.19 20.96
N LYS A 301 18.27 -15.13 22.10
CA LYS A 301 18.81 -14.66 23.40
C LYS A 301 19.15 -15.79 24.38
N HIS A 302 18.95 -17.02 23.97
CA HIS A 302 19.37 -18.25 24.65
C HIS A 302 20.34 -19.02 23.73
#